data_9f9cc2c825b765cee1df082b1fe96237
#
_entry.id   9f9cc2c825b765cee1df082b1fe96237
#
_cell.length_a   1.000
_cell.length_b   1.000
_cell.length_c   1.000
_cell.angle_alpha   90.00
_cell.angle_beta   90.00
_cell.angle_gamma   90.00
#
_symmetry.space_group_name_H-M   'P 1'
#
loop_
_entity.id
_entity.type
_entity.pdbx_description
1 polymer ?
#
loop_
_entity_poly.entity_id
_entity_poly.type
_entity_poly.pdbx_seq_one_letter_code
_entity_poly.pdbx_strand_id
1 'polypeptide(L)' 'MLDFCAIDFETANAERCSICSVGIVIVKDGEIVDKFYSLIQPEPDYYSYWNTRVHGLTQKDTMDAPVFPKVWE' A
#
# COMPACT_ATOMS: atom_id res chain seq x y z
N MET A 1 16.60 18.90 -13.09
CA MET A 1 15.91 17.64 -13.40
C MET A 1 15.56 16.91 -12.14
N LEU A 2 14.36 16.35 -12.08
CA LEU A 2 13.87 15.71 -10.89
C LEU A 2 13.84 14.19 -11.06
N ASP A 3 14.69 13.53 -10.29
CA ASP A 3 14.67 12.08 -10.16
C ASP A 3 14.23 11.77 -8.74
N PHE A 4 13.14 11.04 -8.59
CA PHE A 4 12.68 10.67 -7.26
C PHE A 4 11.81 9.42 -7.29
N CYS A 5 11.61 8.86 -6.12
CA CYS A 5 10.71 7.73 -5.92
C CYS A 5 9.66 8.16 -4.91
N ALA A 6 8.40 8.06 -5.28
CA ALA A 6 7.29 8.36 -4.39
C ALA A 6 6.68 7.05 -3.91
N ILE A 7 6.50 6.92 -2.59
CA ILE A 7 5.93 5.72 -1.98
C ILE A 7 4.70 6.15 -1.18
N ASP A 8 3.59 5.45 -1.38
CA ASP A 8 2.35 5.69 -0.66
C ASP A 8 1.82 4.39 -0.07
N PHE A 9 1.40 4.44 1.19
CA PHE A 9 0.86 3.28 1.89
C PHE A 9 -0.55 3.59 2.38
N GLU A 10 -1.40 2.55 2.38
CA GLU A 10 -2.67 2.59 3.09
C GLU A 10 -2.65 1.57 4.22
N THR A 11 -3.28 1.90 5.35
CA THR A 11 -3.35 1.01 6.51
C THR A 11 -4.78 0.57 6.77
N ALA A 12 -4.94 -0.65 7.28
CA ALA A 12 -6.25 -1.25 7.54
C ALA A 12 -6.89 -0.71 8.82
N ASN A 13 -6.07 -0.36 9.81
CA ASN A 13 -6.53 0.08 11.13
C ASN A 13 -5.54 1.07 11.73
N ALA A 14 -5.71 1.40 13.01
CA ALA A 14 -4.88 2.40 13.66
C ALA A 14 -3.43 1.94 13.95
N GLU A 15 -3.15 0.65 13.80
CA GLU A 15 -1.79 0.13 13.93
C GLU A 15 -0.97 0.51 12.70
N ARG A 16 0.16 1.16 12.90
CA ARG A 16 1.01 1.63 11.78
C ARG A 16 1.55 0.50 10.91
N CYS A 17 1.68 -0.69 11.48
CA CYS A 17 2.17 -1.85 10.75
C CYS A 17 1.08 -2.57 9.94
N SER A 18 -0.18 -2.13 10.03
CA SER A 18 -1.30 -2.78 9.33
C SER A 18 -1.42 -2.33 7.87
N ILE A 19 -0.31 -2.33 7.15
CA ILE A 19 -0.27 -1.89 5.75
C ILE A 19 -1.10 -2.84 4.89
N CYS A 20 -2.07 -2.30 4.13
CA CYS A 20 -2.93 -3.09 3.26
C CYS A 20 -2.71 -2.80 1.78
N SER A 21 -1.99 -1.75 1.44
CA SER A 21 -1.56 -1.51 0.06
C SER A 21 -0.31 -0.65 0.04
N VAL A 22 0.46 -0.79 -1.04
CA VAL A 22 1.62 0.06 -1.30
C VAL A 22 1.63 0.47 -2.76
N GLY A 23 1.88 1.74 -3.01
CA GLY A 23 2.08 2.26 -4.35
C GLY A 23 3.45 2.91 -4.45
N ILE A 24 4.18 2.61 -5.52
CA ILE A 24 5.51 3.18 -5.77
C ILE A 24 5.52 3.75 -7.17
N VAL A 25 6.00 4.99 -7.30
CA VAL A 25 6.16 5.66 -8.60
C VAL A 25 7.60 6.10 -8.72
N ILE A 26 8.24 5.74 -9.82
CA ILE A 26 9.63 6.14 -10.09
C ILE A 26 9.61 7.20 -11.18
N VAL A 27 10.22 8.34 -10.88
CA VAL A 27 10.28 9.49 -11.78
C VAL A 27 11.74 9.77 -12.12
N LYS A 28 12.03 9.87 -13.42
CA LYS A 28 13.33 10.30 -13.93
C LYS A 28 13.15 11.43 -14.91
N ASP A 29 13.97 12.47 -14.77
CA ASP A 29 13.95 13.66 -15.64
C ASP A 29 12.54 14.28 -15.73
N GLY A 30 11.79 14.23 -14.62
CA GLY A 30 10.44 14.77 -14.57
C GLY A 30 9.38 13.89 -15.19
N GLU A 31 9.72 12.69 -15.65
CA GLU A 31 8.78 11.75 -16.27
C GLU A 31 8.64 10.48 -15.45
N ILE A 32 7.41 9.96 -15.37
CA ILE A 32 7.14 8.68 -14.71
C ILE A 32 7.67 7.56 -15.62
N VAL A 33 8.66 6.81 -15.13
CA VAL A 33 9.26 5.72 -15.89
C VAL A 33 8.83 4.35 -15.41
N ASP A 34 8.30 4.25 -14.19
CA ASP A 34 7.81 2.96 -13.67
C ASP A 34 6.80 3.21 -12.55
N LYS A 35 5.89 2.24 -12.39
CA LYS A 35 4.90 2.23 -11.32
C LYS A 35 4.75 0.83 -10.77
N PHE A 36 4.58 0.74 -9.46
CA PHE A 36 4.31 -0.54 -8.80
C PHE A 36 3.16 -0.34 -7.83
N TYR A 37 2.23 -1.26 -7.80
CA TYR A 37 1.13 -1.26 -6.84
C TYR A 37 0.84 -2.69 -6.40
N SER A 38 0.64 -2.88 -5.10
CA SER A 38 0.28 -4.18 -4.57
C SER A 38 -0.68 -4.04 -3.41
N LEU A 39 -1.68 -4.91 -3.38
CA LEU A 39 -2.48 -5.14 -2.18
C LEU A 39 -1.65 -6.01 -1.23
N ILE A 40 -1.87 -5.84 0.06
CA ILE A 40 -1.12 -6.54 1.10
C ILE A 40 -2.09 -7.02 2.16
N GLN A 41 -1.93 -8.26 2.61
CA GLN A 41 -2.69 -8.74 3.75
C GLN A 41 -2.14 -8.06 5.01
N PRO A 42 -2.93 -7.22 5.70
CA PRO A 42 -2.42 -6.46 6.83
C PRO A 42 -2.19 -7.34 8.06
N GLU A 43 -1.29 -6.88 8.93
CA GLU A 43 -1.04 -7.48 10.23
C GLU A 43 -1.04 -6.38 11.29
N PRO A 44 -1.96 -6.36 12.25
CA PRO A 44 -3.08 -7.31 12.41
C PRO A 44 -4.15 -7.16 11.31
N ASP A 45 -4.75 -8.29 10.92
CA ASP A 45 -5.68 -8.36 9.80
C ASP A 45 -7.11 -8.03 10.24
N TYR A 46 -7.34 -6.77 10.57
CA TYR A 46 -8.68 -6.24 10.75
C TYR A 46 -8.72 -4.80 10.21
N TYR A 47 -9.89 -4.38 9.80
CA TYR A 47 -10.08 -3.06 9.21
C TYR A 47 -10.91 -2.17 10.12
N SER A 48 -10.45 -0.94 10.34
CA SER A 48 -11.24 0.05 11.04
C SER A 48 -12.18 0.74 10.06
N TYR A 49 -13.34 1.14 10.54
CA TYR A 49 -14.31 1.87 9.75
C TYR A 49 -13.70 3.13 9.13
N TRP A 50 -12.93 3.88 9.93
CA TRP A 50 -12.36 5.14 9.46
C TRP A 50 -11.31 4.94 8.37
N ASN A 51 -10.45 3.94 8.51
CA ASN A 51 -9.44 3.66 7.49
C ASN A 51 -10.09 3.22 6.19
N THR A 52 -11.06 2.32 6.25
CA THR A 52 -11.80 1.87 5.07
C THR A 52 -12.51 3.04 4.38
N ARG A 53 -13.06 3.96 5.15
CA ARG A 53 -13.74 5.12 4.59
C ARG A 53 -12.79 6.01 3.79
N VAL A 54 -11.53 6.09 4.19
CA VAL A 54 -10.54 6.91 3.51
C VAL A 54 -10.10 6.29 2.18
N HIS A 55 -9.78 4.98 2.17
CA HIS A 55 -9.19 4.35 0.99
C HIS A 55 -10.10 3.34 0.28
N GLY A 56 -11.22 2.99 0.86
CA GLY A 56 -12.18 2.08 0.23
C GLY A 56 -11.82 0.60 0.24
N LEU A 57 -10.69 0.23 0.82
CA LEU A 57 -10.28 -1.18 0.91
C LEU A 57 -10.91 -1.85 2.12
N THR A 58 -11.23 -3.13 1.97
CA THR A 58 -11.80 -3.95 3.03
C THR A 58 -10.98 -5.23 3.19
N GLN A 59 -11.25 -5.96 4.26
CA GLN A 59 -10.59 -7.25 4.49
C GLN A 59 -10.76 -8.19 3.31
N LYS A 60 -11.92 -8.15 2.66
CA LYS A 60 -12.20 -8.99 1.50
C LYS A 60 -11.23 -8.72 0.35
N ASP A 61 -10.82 -7.46 0.17
CA ASP A 61 -9.93 -7.07 -0.91
C ASP A 61 -8.51 -7.61 -0.72
N THR A 62 -8.08 -7.80 0.53
CA THR A 62 -6.70 -8.15 0.83
C THR A 62 -6.54 -9.53 1.46
N MET A 63 -7.63 -10.29 1.64
CA MET A 63 -7.55 -11.58 2.33
C MET A 63 -6.66 -12.60 1.62
N ASP A 64 -6.54 -12.50 0.31
CA ASP A 64 -5.70 -13.39 -0.49
C ASP A 64 -4.38 -12.72 -0.93
N ALA A 65 -4.13 -11.50 -0.48
CA ALA A 65 -2.91 -10.78 -0.83
C ALA A 65 -1.72 -11.27 0.00
N PRO A 66 -0.49 -11.14 -0.51
CA PRO A 66 0.69 -11.51 0.26
C PRO A 66 0.90 -10.57 1.44
N VAL A 67 1.54 -11.06 2.51
CA VAL A 67 1.93 -10.21 3.64
C VAL A 67 3.08 -9.30 3.23
N PHE A 68 3.27 -8.19 3.97
CA PHE A 68 4.23 -7.15 3.58
C PHE A 68 5.65 -7.66 3.32
N PRO A 69 6.25 -8.52 4.18
CA PRO A 69 7.60 -9.02 3.89
C PRO A 69 7.71 -9.73 2.54
N LYS A 70 6.66 -10.42 2.11
CA LYS A 70 6.64 -11.11 0.81
C LYS A 70 6.61 -10.11 -0.35
N VAL A 71 5.86 -9.04 -0.21
CA VAL A 71 5.76 -8.02 -1.27
C VAL A 71 7.10 -7.32 -1.45
N TRP A 72 7.82 -7.11 -0.36
CA TRP A 72 9.06 -6.35 -0.38
C TRP A 72 10.30 -7.14 -0.81
N GLU A 73 10.18 -8.44 -0.92
CA GLU A 73 11.29 -9.28 -1.39
C GLU A 73 11.72 -8.98 -2.82
#